data_b19df3d5d00901bf6f17290f764533ec
#
_entry.id   b19df3d5d00901bf6f17290f764533ec
#
_cell.length_a   1.000
_cell.length_b   1.000
_cell.length_c   1.000
_cell.angle_alpha   90.00
_cell.angle_beta   90.00
_cell.angle_gamma   90.00
#
_symmetry.space_group_name_H-M   'P 1'
#
loop_
_entity.id
_entity.type
_entity.pdbx_description
1 polymer ?
#
loop_
_entity_poly.entity_id
_entity_poly.type
_entity_poly.pdbx_seq_one_letter_code
_entity_poly.pdbx_strand_id
1 'polypeptide(L)'
;MQRIIDHDYEIMRTETPTEEAIKLFNRQGLKDKELLLSTRGKMFTSVYSIDGTCDYFYGTLAPSTGCLKVFDLKDYKDGMLLMLPDRNNPTQILPFVPQEKLFSTFSEFKRWGKISEVMQIGHLNQAIEHKHAGDMIKVSEALHEKKISQIADQIKKQKKVKVVLIAGPSSSGKTTFGKRLAIQLLVNGIKPVNLSLD
;
A
#
# COMPACT_ATOMS: atom_id res chain seq x y z
N MET A 1 19.80 -11.44 -2.73
CA MET A 1 20.12 -10.15 -2.08
C MET A 1 21.57 -10.12 -1.60
N GLN A 2 22.05 -11.04 -0.73
CA GLN A 2 23.38 -10.96 -0.15
C GLN A 2 24.48 -10.80 -1.20
N ARG A 3 24.50 -11.63 -2.25
CA ARG A 3 25.50 -11.52 -3.34
C ARG A 3 25.55 -10.14 -4.01
N ILE A 4 24.42 -9.49 -4.20
CA ILE A 4 24.31 -8.15 -4.79
C ILE A 4 24.92 -7.10 -3.85
N ILE A 5 24.68 -7.24 -2.56
CA ILE A 5 25.22 -6.34 -1.52
C ILE A 5 26.74 -6.53 -1.39
N ASP A 6 27.22 -7.76 -1.41
CA ASP A 6 28.64 -8.09 -1.29
C ASP A 6 29.48 -7.62 -2.50
N HIS A 7 28.85 -7.53 -3.70
CA HIS A 7 29.50 -6.98 -4.90
C HIS A 7 29.57 -5.46 -4.90
N ASP A 8 28.80 -4.81 -4.03
CA ASP A 8 28.76 -3.34 -3.88
C ASP A 8 28.53 -2.59 -5.21
N TYR A 9 27.53 -3.03 -5.97
CA TYR A 9 27.17 -2.40 -7.23
C TYR A 9 26.77 -0.95 -7.02
N GLU A 10 27.28 -0.06 -7.88
CA GLU A 10 26.84 1.33 -7.93
C GLU A 10 25.35 1.42 -8.33
N ILE A 11 24.61 2.31 -7.67
CA ILE A 11 23.22 2.63 -7.98
C ILE A 11 23.21 3.94 -8.78
N MET A 12 23.21 3.82 -10.10
CA MET A 12 23.25 4.98 -10.99
C MET A 12 21.86 5.56 -11.20
N ARG A 13 21.77 6.90 -11.09
CA ARG A 13 20.56 7.66 -11.42
C ARG A 13 20.76 8.40 -12.73
N THR A 14 19.86 8.18 -13.69
CA THR A 14 19.85 8.87 -14.97
C THR A 14 18.51 9.56 -15.18
N GLU A 15 18.53 10.81 -15.59
CA GLU A 15 17.35 11.52 -16.03
C GLU A 15 17.10 11.23 -17.51
N THR A 16 16.06 10.45 -17.79
CA THR A 16 15.79 9.89 -19.12
C THR A 16 14.49 10.48 -19.66
N PRO A 17 14.39 10.80 -20.97
CA PRO A 17 13.11 11.12 -21.59
C PRO A 17 12.07 10.04 -21.28
N THR A 18 10.86 10.45 -20.90
CA THR A 18 9.84 9.48 -20.43
C THR A 18 9.48 8.43 -21.49
N GLU A 19 9.48 8.80 -22.77
CA GLU A 19 9.25 7.86 -23.87
C GLU A 19 10.33 6.76 -23.95
N GLU A 20 11.58 7.10 -23.69
CA GLU A 20 12.68 6.13 -23.65
C GLU A 20 12.60 5.23 -22.41
N ALA A 21 12.23 5.81 -21.26
CA ALA A 21 11.99 5.04 -20.03
C ALA A 21 10.84 4.03 -20.20
N ILE A 22 9.74 4.40 -20.88
CA ILE A 22 8.65 3.51 -21.23
C ILE A 22 9.14 2.32 -22.07
N LYS A 23 9.93 2.57 -23.12
CA LYS A 23 10.50 1.52 -23.97
C LYS A 23 11.43 0.60 -23.17
N LEU A 24 12.23 1.17 -22.24
CA LEU A 24 13.11 0.41 -21.37
C LEU A 24 12.32 -0.55 -20.46
N PHE A 25 11.28 -0.06 -19.77
CA PHE A 25 10.46 -0.87 -18.88
C PHE A 25 9.63 -1.91 -19.62
N ASN A 26 9.17 -1.59 -20.84
CA ASN A 26 8.48 -2.55 -21.69
C ASN A 26 9.42 -3.74 -22.03
N ARG A 27 10.67 -3.48 -22.41
CA ARG A 27 11.68 -4.54 -22.68
C ARG A 27 11.97 -5.41 -21.46
N GLN A 28 11.86 -4.87 -20.26
CA GLN A 28 12.01 -5.61 -18.99
C GLN A 28 10.72 -6.31 -18.54
N GLY A 29 9.62 -6.15 -19.26
CA GLY A 29 8.33 -6.73 -18.90
C GLY A 29 7.60 -6.04 -17.75
N LEU A 30 8.03 -4.82 -17.37
CA LEU A 30 7.47 -4.01 -16.28
C LEU A 30 6.25 -3.20 -16.77
N LYS A 31 5.18 -3.90 -17.15
CA LYS A 31 3.95 -3.30 -17.72
C LYS A 31 3.29 -2.26 -16.82
N ASP A 32 3.36 -2.44 -15.51
CA ASP A 32 2.84 -1.49 -14.52
C ASP A 32 3.58 -0.14 -14.56
N LYS A 33 4.89 -0.16 -14.77
CA LYS A 33 5.71 1.04 -14.92
C LYS A 33 5.45 1.73 -16.25
N GLU A 34 5.36 0.96 -17.33
CA GLU A 34 4.96 1.46 -18.64
C GLU A 34 3.64 2.21 -18.57
N LEU A 35 2.61 1.58 -17.99
CA LEU A 35 1.28 2.17 -17.85
C LEU A 35 1.29 3.43 -16.96
N LEU A 36 2.04 3.41 -15.86
CA LEU A 36 2.16 4.57 -14.98
C LEU A 36 2.81 5.74 -15.71
N LEU A 37 3.91 5.51 -16.42
CA LEU A 37 4.64 6.58 -17.09
C LEU A 37 3.89 7.14 -18.30
N SER A 38 3.16 6.31 -19.06
CA SER A 38 2.36 6.76 -20.20
C SER A 38 1.22 7.71 -19.80
N THR A 39 0.69 7.56 -18.56
CA THR A 39 -0.43 8.35 -18.05
C THR A 39 -0.01 9.53 -17.16
N ARG A 40 1.29 9.71 -16.90
CA ARG A 40 1.78 10.68 -15.90
C ARG A 40 2.00 12.10 -16.45
N GLY A 41 2.16 12.26 -17.75
CA GLY A 41 2.34 13.57 -18.41
C GLY A 41 3.65 14.29 -18.12
N LYS A 42 4.69 13.62 -17.58
CA LYS A 42 6.03 14.20 -17.37
C LYS A 42 6.95 13.92 -18.54
N MET A 43 7.76 14.91 -18.93
CA MET A 43 8.71 14.81 -20.04
C MET A 43 9.92 13.96 -19.69
N PHE A 44 10.37 13.99 -18.43
CA PHE A 44 11.55 13.26 -17.95
C PHE A 44 11.22 12.39 -16.74
N THR A 45 11.93 11.29 -16.62
CA THR A 45 11.78 10.29 -15.53
C THR A 45 13.17 9.92 -15.00
N SER A 46 13.33 9.94 -13.66
CA SER A 46 14.55 9.43 -13.03
C SER A 46 14.53 7.90 -13.07
N VAL A 47 15.42 7.32 -13.84
CA VAL A 47 15.65 5.88 -13.91
C VAL A 47 16.87 5.54 -13.08
N TYR A 48 16.74 4.54 -12.23
CA TYR A 48 17.84 3.97 -11.46
C TYR A 48 18.24 2.63 -12.03
N SER A 49 19.53 2.38 -12.12
CA SER A 49 20.08 1.13 -12.62
C SER A 49 21.08 0.49 -11.66
N ILE A 50 21.00 -0.83 -11.55
CA ILE A 50 21.91 -1.68 -10.79
C ILE A 50 22.19 -2.90 -11.66
N ASP A 51 23.44 -3.10 -12.04
CA ASP A 51 23.88 -4.29 -12.79
C ASP A 51 22.94 -4.64 -13.98
N GLY A 52 22.64 -3.63 -14.83
CA GLY A 52 21.79 -3.79 -16.01
C GLY A 52 20.28 -3.89 -15.75
N THR A 53 19.85 -3.98 -14.50
CA THR A 53 18.43 -3.91 -14.13
C THR A 53 18.04 -2.48 -13.83
N CYS A 54 16.94 -2.02 -14.41
CA CYS A 54 16.46 -0.65 -14.24
C CYS A 54 15.13 -0.60 -13.54
N ASP A 55 14.92 0.42 -12.72
CA ASP A 55 13.63 0.75 -12.13
C ASP A 55 13.51 2.27 -11.94
N TYR A 56 12.36 2.71 -11.50
CA TYR A 56 11.98 4.08 -11.28
C TYR A 56 11.62 4.32 -9.81
N PHE A 57 12.22 5.36 -9.23
CA PHE A 57 11.97 5.73 -7.83
C PHE A 57 11.73 7.23 -7.67
N TYR A 58 10.94 7.59 -6.66
CA TYR A 58 10.85 8.94 -6.15
C TYR A 58 11.96 9.21 -5.15
N GLY A 59 12.70 10.28 -5.33
CA GLY A 59 13.75 10.68 -4.40
C GLY A 59 15.10 10.00 -4.67
N THR A 60 15.98 10.07 -3.68
CA THR A 60 17.36 9.63 -3.79
C THR A 60 17.53 8.25 -3.16
N LEU A 61 18.18 7.35 -3.87
CA LEU A 61 18.62 6.06 -3.33
C LEU A 61 20.03 6.14 -2.75
N ALA A 62 20.47 5.08 -2.08
CA ALA A 62 21.84 4.92 -1.64
C ALA A 62 22.81 4.92 -2.85
N PRO A 63 24.07 5.31 -2.68
CA PRO A 63 25.04 5.34 -3.79
C PRO A 63 25.39 3.94 -4.30
N SER A 64 25.36 2.94 -3.44
CA SER A 64 25.67 1.56 -3.81
C SER A 64 24.91 0.54 -2.97
N THR A 65 24.90 -0.70 -3.43
CA THR A 65 24.23 -1.81 -2.72
C THR A 65 24.93 -2.20 -1.43
N GLY A 66 26.23 -1.95 -1.30
CA GLY A 66 27.02 -2.21 -0.10
C GLY A 66 26.61 -1.40 1.14
N CYS A 67 25.81 -0.34 0.95
CA CYS A 67 25.21 0.40 2.06
C CYS A 67 24.18 -0.41 2.84
N LEU A 68 23.60 -1.48 2.27
CA LEU A 68 22.50 -2.26 2.82
C LEU A 68 23.01 -3.46 3.64
N LYS A 69 23.80 -3.22 4.68
CA LYS A 69 24.50 -4.29 5.43
C LYS A 69 23.61 -5.09 6.38
N VAL A 70 22.54 -4.49 6.87
CA VAL A 70 21.72 -5.08 7.94
C VAL A 70 20.30 -5.28 7.44
N PHE A 71 19.93 -6.50 7.15
CA PHE A 71 18.58 -6.91 6.78
C PHE A 71 18.39 -8.41 7.05
N ASP A 72 17.16 -8.88 7.11
CA ASP A 72 16.81 -10.29 7.10
C ASP A 72 15.60 -10.53 6.20
N LEU A 73 15.53 -11.72 5.62
CA LEU A 73 14.42 -12.19 4.80
C LEU A 73 13.84 -13.44 5.41
N LYS A 74 12.54 -13.44 5.69
CA LYS A 74 11.83 -14.59 6.21
C LYS A 74 10.67 -14.97 5.32
N ASP A 75 10.43 -16.26 5.20
CA ASP A 75 9.18 -16.76 4.66
C ASP A 75 8.02 -16.38 5.58
N TYR A 76 6.96 -15.83 5.04
CA TYR A 76 5.81 -15.40 5.81
C TYR A 76 4.53 -15.52 5.00
N LYS A 77 3.69 -16.48 5.40
CA LYS A 77 2.41 -16.80 4.73
C LYS A 77 2.65 -17.20 3.26
N ASP A 78 2.03 -16.46 2.35
CA ASP A 78 2.13 -16.63 0.89
C ASP A 78 3.13 -15.66 0.24
N GLY A 79 4.05 -15.14 1.02
CA GLY A 79 5.05 -14.16 0.58
C GLY A 79 6.32 -14.14 1.39
N MET A 80 7.05 -13.04 1.31
CA MET A 80 8.31 -12.83 2.02
C MET A 80 8.22 -11.56 2.88
N LEU A 81 8.83 -11.63 4.06
CA LEU A 81 8.99 -10.50 4.95
C LEU A 81 10.43 -9.98 4.88
N LEU A 82 10.61 -8.75 4.41
CA LEU A 82 11.86 -8.03 4.51
C LEU A 82 11.92 -7.32 5.86
N MET A 83 12.88 -7.71 6.69
CA MET A 83 13.13 -7.09 7.98
C MET A 83 14.24 -6.06 7.86
N LEU A 84 13.95 -4.86 8.36
CA LEU A 84 14.87 -3.72 8.34
C LEU A 84 15.54 -3.54 9.70
N PRO A 85 16.66 -2.81 9.77
CA PRO A 85 17.32 -2.48 11.03
C PRO A 85 16.39 -1.71 11.98
N ASP A 86 16.62 -1.88 13.28
CA ASP A 86 15.99 -1.03 14.28
C ASP A 86 16.42 0.42 14.12
N ARG A 87 15.46 1.35 14.22
CA ARG A 87 15.73 2.80 14.13
C ARG A 87 16.66 3.31 15.23
N ASN A 88 16.59 2.72 16.41
CA ASN A 88 17.38 3.12 17.57
C ASN A 88 18.74 2.41 17.61
N ASN A 89 18.86 1.26 16.95
CA ASN A 89 20.09 0.51 16.83
C ASN A 89 20.24 -0.07 15.41
N PRO A 90 20.75 0.71 14.45
CA PRO A 90 20.82 0.32 13.03
C PRO A 90 21.72 -0.88 12.73
N THR A 91 22.44 -1.41 13.72
CA THR A 91 23.28 -2.61 13.59
C THR A 91 22.52 -3.91 13.90
N GLN A 92 21.28 -3.82 14.36
CA GLN A 92 20.49 -4.97 14.79
C GLN A 92 19.12 -5.00 14.13
N ILE A 93 18.62 -6.21 13.95
CA ILE A 93 17.25 -6.46 13.50
C ILE A 93 16.44 -6.91 14.73
N LEU A 94 15.29 -6.27 14.96
CA LEU A 94 14.40 -6.67 16.04
C LEU A 94 13.76 -8.04 15.76
N PRO A 95 13.47 -8.83 16.81
CA PRO A 95 12.71 -10.06 16.66
C PRO A 95 11.38 -9.80 15.97
N PHE A 96 11.03 -10.66 15.03
CA PHE A 96 9.76 -10.55 14.34
C PHE A 96 8.58 -10.89 15.26
N VAL A 97 7.63 -9.98 15.34
CA VAL A 97 6.35 -10.18 16.04
C VAL A 97 5.25 -10.30 14.99
N PRO A 98 4.57 -11.45 14.86
CA PRO A 98 3.49 -11.63 13.88
C PRO A 98 2.36 -10.61 14.08
N GLN A 99 1.98 -9.94 13.00
CA GLN A 99 0.90 -8.95 12.95
C GLN A 99 -0.29 -9.51 12.15
N GLU A 100 -0.93 -10.56 12.65
CA GLU A 100 -1.96 -11.34 11.95
C GLU A 100 -3.13 -10.47 11.45
N LYS A 101 -3.63 -9.55 12.30
CA LYS A 101 -4.74 -8.66 11.95
C LYS A 101 -4.34 -7.68 10.86
N LEU A 102 -3.12 -7.13 10.94
CA LEU A 102 -2.60 -6.21 9.94
C LEU A 102 -2.41 -6.92 8.60
N PHE A 103 -1.81 -8.10 8.59
CA PHE A 103 -1.64 -8.92 7.40
C PHE A 103 -3.00 -9.26 6.75
N SER A 104 -3.98 -9.68 7.54
CA SER A 104 -5.33 -9.97 7.07
C SER A 104 -5.98 -8.75 6.40
N THR A 105 -5.81 -7.56 6.99
CA THR A 105 -6.35 -6.31 6.44
C THR A 105 -5.69 -5.95 5.10
N PHE A 106 -4.36 -6.06 4.99
CA PHE A 106 -3.66 -5.83 3.72
C PHE A 106 -4.06 -6.84 2.65
N SER A 107 -4.23 -8.11 3.02
CA SER A 107 -4.66 -9.16 2.09
C SER A 107 -6.09 -8.91 1.58
N GLU A 108 -6.99 -8.45 2.45
CA GLU A 108 -8.35 -8.04 2.08
C GLU A 108 -8.32 -6.84 1.13
N PHE A 109 -7.51 -5.82 1.42
CA PHE A 109 -7.36 -4.65 0.55
C PHE A 109 -6.82 -5.02 -0.83
N LYS A 110 -5.80 -5.90 -0.89
CA LYS A 110 -5.27 -6.43 -2.15
C LYS A 110 -6.35 -7.17 -2.96
N ARG A 111 -7.21 -7.94 -2.28
CA ARG A 111 -8.35 -8.60 -2.94
C ARG A 111 -9.36 -7.60 -3.51
N TRP A 112 -9.64 -6.51 -2.80
CA TRP A 112 -10.52 -5.45 -3.30
C TRP A 112 -9.94 -4.75 -4.53
N GLY A 113 -8.64 -4.48 -4.54
CA GLY A 113 -7.95 -3.94 -5.71
C GLY A 113 -8.11 -4.85 -6.94
N LYS A 114 -8.03 -6.18 -6.76
CA LYS A 114 -8.28 -7.14 -7.85
C LYS A 114 -9.73 -7.11 -8.35
N ILE A 115 -10.71 -7.02 -7.44
CA ILE A 115 -12.14 -6.95 -7.80
C ILE A 115 -12.44 -5.66 -8.57
N SER A 116 -11.81 -4.56 -8.18
CA SER A 116 -11.98 -3.25 -8.82
C SER A 116 -11.13 -3.08 -10.07
N GLU A 117 -10.28 -4.06 -10.41
CA GLU A 117 -9.30 -4.01 -11.51
C GLU A 117 -8.30 -2.84 -11.40
N VAL A 118 -8.17 -2.27 -10.20
CA VAL A 118 -7.27 -1.16 -9.90
C VAL A 118 -6.27 -1.56 -8.83
N MET A 119 -5.21 -2.20 -9.27
CA MET A 119 -4.13 -2.66 -8.39
C MET A 119 -3.04 -1.60 -8.18
N GLN A 120 -2.94 -0.64 -9.10
CA GLN A 120 -1.82 0.30 -9.18
C GLN A 120 -2.30 1.65 -9.73
N ILE A 121 -1.51 2.70 -9.52
CA ILE A 121 -1.83 4.07 -9.96
C ILE A 121 -2.02 4.16 -11.48
N GLY A 122 -1.23 3.42 -12.27
CA GLY A 122 -1.41 3.38 -13.72
C GLY A 122 -2.80 2.90 -14.15
N HIS A 123 -3.34 1.87 -13.49
CA HIS A 123 -4.72 1.39 -13.75
C HIS A 123 -5.76 2.46 -13.37
N LEU A 124 -5.54 3.17 -12.25
CA LEU A 124 -6.42 4.26 -11.84
C LEU A 124 -6.43 5.39 -12.87
N ASN A 125 -5.24 5.81 -13.33
CA ASN A 125 -5.12 6.85 -14.35
C ASN A 125 -5.83 6.44 -15.65
N GLN A 126 -5.62 5.22 -16.11
CA GLN A 126 -6.27 4.68 -17.30
C GLN A 126 -7.80 4.63 -17.15
N ALA A 127 -8.31 4.22 -15.99
CA ALA A 127 -9.74 4.22 -15.72
C ALA A 127 -10.34 5.64 -15.74
N ILE A 128 -9.59 6.64 -15.28
CA ILE A 128 -9.98 8.06 -15.36
C ILE A 128 -10.03 8.52 -16.82
N GLU A 129 -9.01 8.22 -17.61
CA GLU A 129 -8.96 8.56 -19.05
C GLU A 129 -10.12 7.92 -19.82
N HIS A 130 -10.47 6.69 -19.50
CA HIS A 130 -11.59 5.95 -20.11
C HIS A 130 -12.97 6.32 -19.50
N LYS A 131 -13.04 7.32 -18.62
CA LYS A 131 -14.29 7.79 -17.97
C LYS A 131 -14.98 6.75 -17.07
N HIS A 132 -14.27 5.75 -16.58
CA HIS A 132 -14.78 4.71 -15.67
C HIS A 132 -14.67 5.10 -14.20
N ALA A 133 -14.08 6.25 -13.88
CA ALA A 133 -13.84 6.68 -12.48
C ALA A 133 -15.13 6.74 -11.64
N GLY A 134 -16.27 7.16 -12.24
CA GLY A 134 -17.54 7.25 -11.53
C GLY A 134 -18.04 5.89 -11.01
N ASP A 135 -17.91 4.85 -11.80
CA ASP A 135 -18.34 3.51 -11.39
C ASP A 135 -17.37 2.90 -10.38
N MET A 136 -16.07 3.16 -10.51
CA MET A 136 -15.07 2.77 -9.52
C MET A 136 -15.33 3.40 -8.16
N ILE A 137 -15.69 4.68 -8.11
CA ILE A 137 -16.05 5.37 -6.87
C ILE A 137 -17.26 4.67 -6.22
N LYS A 138 -18.33 4.42 -6.97
CA LYS A 138 -19.52 3.73 -6.47
C LYS A 138 -19.21 2.34 -5.91
N VAL A 139 -18.40 1.55 -6.62
CA VAL A 139 -17.98 0.21 -6.16
C VAL A 139 -17.15 0.31 -4.87
N SER A 140 -16.21 1.26 -4.81
CA SER A 140 -15.37 1.48 -3.62
C SER A 140 -16.20 1.92 -2.40
N GLU A 141 -17.16 2.81 -2.60
CA GLU A 141 -18.09 3.24 -1.54
C GLU A 141 -18.98 2.10 -1.07
N ALA A 142 -19.52 1.29 -1.98
CA ALA A 142 -20.34 0.14 -1.64
C ALA A 142 -19.54 -0.93 -0.87
N LEU A 143 -18.30 -1.21 -1.25
CA LEU A 143 -17.40 -2.10 -0.52
C LEU A 143 -17.10 -1.58 0.89
N HIS A 144 -16.83 -0.28 1.01
CA HIS A 144 -16.58 0.36 2.29
C HIS A 144 -17.81 0.28 3.22
N GLU A 145 -19.00 0.62 2.71
CA GLU A 145 -20.23 0.57 3.48
C GLU A 145 -20.57 -0.87 3.91
N LYS A 146 -20.40 -1.85 3.01
CA LYS A 146 -20.55 -3.27 3.34
C LYS A 146 -19.63 -3.69 4.48
N LYS A 147 -18.38 -3.21 4.50
CA LYS A 147 -17.43 -3.52 5.59
C LYS A 147 -17.88 -2.92 6.92
N ILE A 148 -18.36 -1.68 6.92
CA ILE A 148 -18.85 -1.01 8.14
C ILE A 148 -20.08 -1.76 8.68
N SER A 149 -21.00 -2.17 7.81
CA SER A 149 -22.16 -2.99 8.19
C SER A 149 -21.74 -4.32 8.83
N GLN A 150 -20.76 -5.03 8.24
CA GLN A 150 -20.22 -6.26 8.82
C GLN A 150 -19.63 -6.06 10.22
N ILE A 151 -18.94 -4.93 10.44
CA ILE A 151 -18.40 -4.58 11.77
C ILE A 151 -19.53 -4.34 12.76
N ALA A 152 -20.58 -3.61 12.37
CA ALA A 152 -21.76 -3.39 13.21
C ALA A 152 -22.46 -4.71 13.58
N ASP A 153 -22.57 -5.66 12.63
CA ASP A 153 -23.11 -6.99 12.89
C ASP A 153 -22.26 -7.81 13.86
N GLN A 154 -20.92 -7.71 13.75
CA GLN A 154 -20.01 -8.34 14.68
C GLN A 154 -20.17 -7.79 16.11
N ILE A 155 -20.30 -6.46 16.24
CA ILE A 155 -20.55 -5.81 17.53
C ILE A 155 -21.87 -6.29 18.12
N LYS A 156 -22.93 -6.37 17.32
CA LYS A 156 -24.26 -6.88 17.76
C LYS A 156 -24.19 -8.31 18.25
N LYS A 157 -23.45 -9.18 17.53
CA LYS A 157 -23.26 -10.59 17.95
C LYS A 157 -22.50 -10.72 19.27
N GLN A 158 -21.57 -9.83 19.52
CA GLN A 158 -20.78 -9.81 20.76
C GLN A 158 -21.50 -9.04 21.87
N LYS A 159 -22.61 -9.52 22.38
CA LYS A 159 -23.48 -8.87 23.37
C LYS A 159 -22.78 -8.18 24.56
N LYS A 160 -21.51 -8.49 24.81
CA LYS A 160 -20.69 -7.92 25.89
C LYS A 160 -19.95 -6.63 25.51
N VAL A 161 -19.93 -6.24 24.24
CA VAL A 161 -19.23 -5.02 23.80
C VAL A 161 -19.99 -3.79 24.34
N LYS A 162 -19.30 -2.98 25.13
CA LYS A 162 -19.80 -1.71 25.68
C LYS A 162 -19.08 -0.50 25.11
N VAL A 163 -17.85 -0.66 24.68
CA VAL A 163 -17.00 0.40 24.16
C VAL A 163 -16.34 -0.10 22.87
N VAL A 164 -16.32 0.76 21.86
CA VAL A 164 -15.61 0.56 20.60
C VAL A 164 -14.58 1.68 20.46
N LEU A 165 -13.30 1.34 20.42
CA LEU A 165 -12.22 2.29 20.25
C LEU A 165 -11.84 2.36 18.77
N ILE A 166 -11.84 3.59 18.21
CA ILE A 166 -11.47 3.86 16.82
C ILE A 166 -10.17 4.67 16.85
N ALA A 167 -9.08 4.02 16.51
CA ALA A 167 -7.75 4.63 16.45
C ALA A 167 -7.23 4.74 15.02
N GLY A 168 -6.39 5.74 14.77
CA GLY A 168 -5.75 5.97 13.48
C GLY A 168 -5.00 7.30 13.46
N PRO A 169 -4.09 7.51 12.49
CA PRO A 169 -3.34 8.75 12.37
C PRO A 169 -4.26 9.95 12.06
N SER A 170 -3.70 11.16 12.11
CA SER A 170 -4.42 12.37 11.70
C SER A 170 -4.90 12.22 10.24
N SER A 171 -6.05 12.80 9.93
CA SER A 171 -6.68 12.74 8.60
C SER A 171 -6.98 11.34 8.05
N SER A 172 -6.97 10.29 8.88
CA SER A 172 -7.30 8.91 8.46
C SER A 172 -8.79 8.61 8.30
N GLY A 173 -9.67 9.60 8.55
CA GLY A 173 -11.12 9.42 8.44
C GLY A 173 -11.81 8.83 9.67
N LYS A 174 -11.16 8.80 10.85
CA LYS A 174 -11.75 8.27 12.10
C LYS A 174 -13.16 8.79 12.39
N THR A 175 -13.34 10.10 12.31
CA THR A 175 -14.64 10.77 12.57
C THR A 175 -15.70 10.34 11.57
N THR A 176 -15.37 10.27 10.28
CA THR A 176 -16.28 9.81 9.21
C THR A 176 -16.66 8.35 9.42
N PHE A 177 -15.67 7.50 9.72
CA PHE A 177 -15.90 6.09 10.01
C PHE A 177 -16.80 5.92 11.24
N GLY A 178 -16.53 6.64 12.34
CA GLY A 178 -17.35 6.58 13.55
C GLY A 178 -18.81 6.98 13.32
N LYS A 179 -19.05 8.04 12.54
CA LYS A 179 -20.41 8.45 12.17
C LYS A 179 -21.13 7.38 11.32
N ARG A 180 -20.47 6.79 10.34
CA ARG A 180 -21.03 5.71 9.51
C ARG A 180 -21.31 4.45 10.33
N LEU A 181 -20.37 4.06 11.21
CA LEU A 181 -20.56 2.93 12.11
C LEU A 181 -21.75 3.15 13.07
N ALA A 182 -21.91 4.37 13.59
CA ALA A 182 -23.05 4.71 14.44
C ALA A 182 -24.40 4.51 13.71
N ILE A 183 -24.49 4.89 12.43
CA ILE A 183 -25.67 4.66 11.60
C ILE A 183 -25.95 3.14 11.48
N GLN A 184 -24.95 2.33 11.17
CA GLN A 184 -25.11 0.88 11.02
C GLN A 184 -25.48 0.21 12.37
N LEU A 185 -24.98 0.73 13.49
CA LEU A 185 -25.38 0.26 14.82
C LEU A 185 -26.83 0.61 15.12
N LEU A 186 -27.31 1.81 14.73
CA LEU A 186 -28.74 2.19 14.85
C LEU A 186 -29.63 1.27 14.03
N VAL A 187 -29.24 0.92 12.79
CA VAL A 187 -29.95 -0.07 11.96
C VAL A 187 -30.03 -1.42 12.68
N ASN A 188 -29.01 -1.79 13.42
CA ASN A 188 -28.97 -3.00 14.23
C ASN A 188 -29.72 -2.90 15.58
N GLY A 189 -30.37 -1.76 15.86
CA GLY A 189 -31.11 -1.51 17.09
C GLY A 189 -30.24 -1.09 18.29
N ILE A 190 -29.01 -0.71 18.07
CA ILE A 190 -28.07 -0.24 19.09
C ILE A 190 -27.94 1.28 18.97
N LYS A 191 -28.16 2.01 20.07
CA LYS A 191 -28.00 3.48 20.12
C LYS A 191 -26.60 3.83 20.66
N PRO A 192 -25.59 4.11 19.82
CA PRO A 192 -24.26 4.47 20.28
C PRO A 192 -24.17 5.94 20.68
N VAL A 193 -23.24 6.26 21.57
CA VAL A 193 -22.82 7.62 21.89
C VAL A 193 -21.39 7.78 21.37
N ASN A 194 -21.19 8.75 20.49
CA ASN A 194 -19.87 9.07 19.97
C ASN A 194 -19.17 10.08 20.87
N LEU A 195 -17.97 9.72 21.33
CA LEU A 195 -17.10 10.60 22.11
C LEU A 195 -15.83 10.86 21.31
N SER A 196 -15.44 12.13 21.12
CA SER A 196 -14.13 12.51 20.60
C SER A 196 -13.16 12.64 21.76
N LEU A 197 -11.93 12.20 21.54
CA LEU A 197 -10.81 12.30 22.50
C LEU A 197 -9.73 13.23 21.94
N ASP A 198 -10.13 14.30 21.23
CA ASP A 198 -9.23 15.32 20.69
C ASP A 198 -8.79 16.31 21.76
#